data_a9b801df99a89f7a60d38ee80892728e
#
_entry.id   a9b801df99a89f7a60d38ee80892728e
#
_cell.length_a   1.000
_cell.length_b   1.000
_cell.length_c   1.000
_cell.angle_alpha   90.00
_cell.angle_beta   90.00
_cell.angle_gamma   90.00
#
_symmetry.space_group_name_H-M   'P 1'
#
loop_
_entity.id
_entity.type
_entity.pdbx_description
1 polymer ?
#
loop_
_entity_poly.entity_id
_entity_poly.type
_entity_poly.pdbx_seq_one_letter_code
_entity_poly.pdbx_strand_id
1 'polypeptide(L)'
;MSAKKKPAFRDDIVYDDEALTAIRTHAPRADEIFWHDEDGDKVAGQIERELEKRRESGEPLRAVLPGHARSLSTTFWGQAWNRNLMSYSDYESRMPRGRTYFRRGQVMDLAITRGSITATVAGTRIYEVQMRITPLDTEVWESLKKRCQGKIGGLVELLSGELSDGVMKEVTKQDGGLFAAPGEMKLDCTCPDSAGLCKHLAATLYAAGSLFDEQPVLLFTLRGVDPQEMVAKDAKEAVAQLTAPADVEAVRAAALEGVDLDDVFGL
;
A
#
# COMPACT_ATOMS: atom_id res chain seq x y z
N MET A 1 22.91 4.66 31.35
CA MET A 1 21.65 4.26 30.68
C MET A 1 21.15 5.45 29.89
N SER A 2 21.44 5.46 28.59
CA SER A 2 21.14 6.60 27.70
C SER A 2 19.72 6.39 27.13
N ALA A 3 18.81 7.32 27.42
CA ALA A 3 17.46 7.33 26.89
C ALA A 3 17.53 7.62 25.39
N LYS A 4 17.17 6.62 24.55
CA LYS A 4 17.00 6.80 23.11
C LYS A 4 15.87 7.81 22.87
N LYS A 5 16.21 8.99 22.36
CA LYS A 5 15.27 9.99 21.87
C LYS A 5 14.41 9.34 20.77
N LYS A 6 13.07 9.36 20.97
CA LYS A 6 12.12 9.02 19.91
C LYS A 6 12.34 10.00 18.74
N PRO A 7 12.38 9.54 17.49
CA PRO A 7 12.48 10.43 16.35
C PRO A 7 11.26 11.36 16.32
N ALA A 8 11.52 12.65 16.08
CA ALA A 8 10.49 13.65 15.89
C ALA A 8 9.69 13.30 14.63
N PHE A 9 8.39 13.25 14.78
CA PHE A 9 7.41 13.02 13.73
C PHE A 9 7.43 14.23 12.78
N ARG A 10 7.61 14.01 11.47
CA ARG A 10 7.36 15.03 10.45
C ARG A 10 5.86 15.05 10.16
N ASP A 11 5.16 16.05 10.70
CA ASP A 11 3.72 16.29 10.49
C ASP A 11 3.41 17.00 9.15
N ASP A 12 4.42 17.21 8.31
CA ASP A 12 4.38 18.10 7.15
C ASP A 12 4.21 17.38 5.79
N ILE A 13 3.99 16.07 5.78
CA ILE A 13 3.59 15.37 4.56
C ILE A 13 2.06 15.45 4.46
N VAL A 14 1.57 16.54 3.90
CA VAL A 14 0.16 16.71 3.51
C VAL A 14 -0.04 15.94 2.21
N TYR A 15 -0.55 14.72 2.30
CA TYR A 15 -1.15 14.08 1.14
C TYR A 15 -2.49 14.77 0.90
N ASP A 16 -2.72 15.22 -0.34
CA ASP A 16 -3.95 15.84 -0.78
C ASP A 16 -5.16 14.96 -0.39
N ASP A 17 -6.01 15.48 0.49
CA ASP A 17 -7.23 14.79 0.93
C ASP A 17 -8.15 14.45 -0.26
N GLU A 18 -8.06 15.15 -1.39
CA GLU A 18 -8.80 14.82 -2.62
C GLU A 18 -8.31 13.51 -3.25
N ALA A 19 -7.00 13.22 -3.22
CA ALA A 19 -6.46 11.96 -3.73
C ALA A 19 -6.88 10.76 -2.85
N LEU A 20 -7.05 10.97 -1.55
CA LEU A 20 -7.58 9.96 -0.62
C LEU A 20 -9.10 9.79 -0.74
N THR A 21 -9.82 10.77 -1.28
CA THR A 21 -11.28 10.80 -1.44
C THR A 21 -11.74 10.06 -2.71
N ALA A 22 -10.85 9.78 -3.66
CA ALA A 22 -11.16 9.02 -4.89
C ALA A 22 -11.38 7.50 -4.66
N ILE A 23 -11.34 7.04 -3.41
CA ILE A 23 -11.76 5.69 -3.04
C ILE A 23 -13.26 5.58 -3.33
N ARG A 24 -13.66 4.56 -4.09
CA ARG A 24 -15.03 4.29 -4.51
C ARG A 24 -16.03 4.68 -3.43
N THR A 25 -16.74 5.77 -3.64
CA THR A 25 -17.83 6.27 -2.78
C THR A 25 -19.09 5.41 -2.89
N HIS A 26 -18.96 4.18 -3.40
CA HIS A 26 -20.09 3.28 -3.57
C HIS A 26 -20.19 2.41 -2.32
N ALA A 27 -21.11 2.77 -1.43
CA ALA A 27 -21.55 1.86 -0.36
C ALA A 27 -22.09 0.58 -1.01
N PRO A 28 -21.66 -0.63 -0.59
CA PRO A 28 -22.25 -1.86 -1.10
C PRO A 28 -23.74 -1.84 -0.82
N ARG A 29 -24.55 -2.25 -1.77
CA ARG A 29 -25.96 -2.50 -1.51
C ARG A 29 -26.07 -3.75 -0.64
N ALA A 30 -27.12 -3.86 0.16
CA ALA A 30 -27.34 -5.04 0.99
C ALA A 30 -27.43 -6.33 0.15
N ASP A 31 -27.86 -6.23 -1.11
CA ASP A 31 -27.93 -7.33 -2.09
C ASP A 31 -26.56 -7.70 -2.70
N GLU A 32 -25.56 -6.83 -2.60
CA GLU A 32 -24.18 -7.12 -3.01
C GLU A 32 -23.38 -7.87 -1.93
N ILE A 33 -23.94 -7.96 -0.70
CA ILE A 33 -23.33 -8.68 0.42
C ILE A 33 -23.96 -10.07 0.48
N PHE A 34 -23.24 -11.08 -0.01
CA PHE A 34 -23.73 -12.46 -0.09
C PHE A 34 -23.82 -13.16 1.28
N TRP A 35 -25.03 -13.32 1.79
CA TRP A 35 -25.34 -14.10 3.00
C TRP A 35 -25.94 -15.46 2.61
N HIS A 36 -25.44 -16.54 3.20
CA HIS A 36 -25.93 -17.91 2.91
C HIS A 36 -26.18 -18.74 4.17
N ASP A 37 -26.65 -18.16 5.26
CA ASP A 37 -27.00 -18.86 6.49
C ASP A 37 -28.30 -18.32 7.07
N GLU A 38 -29.01 -19.16 7.84
CA GLU A 38 -30.34 -18.88 8.42
C GLU A 38 -30.42 -17.61 9.31
N ASP A 39 -29.28 -17.09 9.76
CA ASP A 39 -29.16 -15.79 10.45
C ASP A 39 -28.97 -14.61 9.49
N GLY A 40 -28.89 -14.85 8.19
CA GLY A 40 -28.57 -13.84 7.16
C GLY A 40 -29.53 -12.65 7.18
N ASP A 41 -30.83 -12.89 7.31
CA ASP A 41 -31.83 -11.82 7.28
C ASP A 41 -31.74 -10.86 8.47
N LYS A 42 -31.38 -11.36 9.66
CA LYS A 42 -31.18 -10.51 10.85
C LYS A 42 -29.94 -9.63 10.70
N VAL A 43 -28.90 -10.20 10.15
CA VAL A 43 -27.64 -9.50 9.92
C VAL A 43 -27.79 -8.49 8.78
N ALA A 44 -28.47 -8.84 7.70
CA ALA A 44 -28.82 -7.93 6.61
C ALA A 44 -29.55 -6.68 7.13
N GLY A 45 -30.58 -6.88 7.96
CA GLY A 45 -31.32 -5.78 8.57
C GLY A 45 -30.51 -4.92 9.56
N GLN A 46 -29.46 -5.46 10.17
CA GLN A 46 -28.52 -4.67 10.98
C GLN A 46 -27.59 -3.83 10.09
N ILE A 47 -27.11 -4.41 9.02
CA ILE A 47 -26.25 -3.74 8.04
C ILE A 47 -27.01 -2.59 7.38
N GLU A 48 -28.24 -2.83 6.91
CA GLU A 48 -29.06 -1.77 6.32
C GLU A 48 -29.26 -0.59 7.27
N ARG A 49 -29.57 -0.86 8.54
CA ARG A 49 -29.71 0.20 9.55
C ARG A 49 -28.42 0.97 9.78
N GLU A 50 -27.28 0.29 9.80
CA GLU A 50 -25.98 0.97 9.97
C GLU A 50 -25.60 1.77 8.72
N LEU A 51 -25.86 1.22 7.53
CA LEU A 51 -25.65 1.95 6.27
C LEU A 51 -26.52 3.21 6.20
N GLU A 52 -27.79 3.11 6.61
CA GLU A 52 -28.70 4.25 6.63
C GLU A 52 -28.27 5.32 7.64
N LYS A 53 -27.90 4.90 8.86
CA LYS A 53 -27.36 5.81 9.89
C LYS A 53 -26.14 6.58 9.40
N ARG A 54 -25.22 5.93 8.68
CA ARG A 54 -24.03 6.58 8.13
C ARG A 54 -24.35 7.49 6.94
N ARG A 55 -25.35 7.13 6.12
CA ARG A 55 -25.88 8.05 5.08
C ARG A 55 -26.45 9.31 5.69
N GLU A 56 -27.27 9.17 6.73
CA GLU A 56 -27.85 10.30 7.46
C GLU A 56 -26.79 11.19 8.13
N SER A 57 -25.71 10.61 8.64
CA SER A 57 -24.59 11.37 9.22
C SER A 57 -23.69 12.02 8.17
N GLY A 58 -23.85 11.69 6.88
CA GLY A 58 -23.00 12.19 5.80
C GLY A 58 -21.60 11.60 5.79
N GLU A 59 -21.35 10.53 6.58
CA GLU A 59 -20.07 9.84 6.57
C GLU A 59 -19.97 8.93 5.36
N PRO A 60 -18.97 9.12 4.46
CA PRO A 60 -18.78 8.25 3.31
C PRO A 60 -18.36 6.85 3.75
N LEU A 61 -19.04 5.82 3.25
CA LEU A 61 -18.60 4.43 3.39
C LEU A 61 -17.60 4.09 2.30
N ARG A 62 -16.46 3.55 2.71
CA ARG A 62 -15.37 3.13 1.85
C ARG A 62 -15.31 1.61 1.81
N ALA A 63 -16.31 0.99 1.21
CA ALA A 63 -16.35 -0.45 1.06
C ALA A 63 -15.28 -0.94 0.09
N VAL A 64 -14.54 -1.96 0.50
CA VAL A 64 -13.57 -2.62 -0.35
C VAL A 64 -14.12 -3.96 -0.77
N LEU A 65 -14.38 -4.09 -2.06
CA LEU A 65 -14.81 -5.34 -2.68
C LEU A 65 -13.63 -6.02 -3.37
N PRO A 66 -13.59 -7.36 -3.43
CA PRO A 66 -12.58 -8.04 -4.20
C PRO A 66 -12.69 -7.63 -5.67
N GLY A 67 -11.59 -7.15 -6.25
CA GLY A 67 -11.54 -6.70 -7.65
C GLY A 67 -11.89 -7.79 -8.67
N HIS A 68 -11.70 -9.07 -8.28
CA HIS A 68 -12.00 -10.24 -9.11
C HIS A 68 -12.55 -11.39 -8.27
N ALA A 69 -13.56 -12.10 -8.79
CA ALA A 69 -14.21 -13.23 -8.11
C ALA A 69 -13.23 -14.37 -7.75
N ARG A 70 -12.15 -14.55 -8.48
CA ARG A 70 -11.17 -15.65 -8.30
C ARG A 70 -9.89 -15.24 -7.56
N SER A 71 -9.45 -13.98 -7.69
CA SER A 71 -8.24 -13.50 -7.05
C SER A 71 -8.55 -12.40 -6.05
N LEU A 72 -7.89 -12.41 -4.89
CA LEU A 72 -8.02 -11.35 -3.88
C LEU A 72 -7.13 -10.15 -4.20
N SER A 73 -6.12 -10.36 -5.03
CA SER A 73 -5.16 -9.37 -5.45
C SER A 73 -4.60 -9.74 -6.82
N THR A 74 -4.31 -8.75 -7.65
CA THR A 74 -3.88 -8.92 -9.04
C THR A 74 -2.51 -8.34 -9.32
N THR A 75 -2.15 -7.25 -8.63
CA THR A 75 -0.85 -6.59 -8.80
C THR A 75 0.22 -7.19 -7.89
N PHE A 76 1.46 -6.80 -8.14
CA PHE A 76 2.59 -7.17 -7.30
C PHE A 76 2.36 -6.80 -5.81
N TRP A 77 1.87 -5.58 -5.53
CA TRP A 77 1.77 -5.05 -4.18
C TRP A 77 0.77 -5.81 -3.31
N GLY A 78 -0.43 -6.02 -3.81
CA GLY A 78 -1.45 -6.77 -3.07
C GLY A 78 -1.11 -8.27 -2.95
N GLN A 79 -0.53 -8.87 -4.01
CA GLN A 79 -0.07 -10.26 -3.95
C GLN A 79 1.08 -10.44 -2.96
N ALA A 80 2.04 -9.52 -2.93
CA ALA A 80 3.18 -9.57 -2.02
C ALA A 80 2.72 -9.37 -0.57
N TRP A 81 1.78 -8.44 -0.33
CA TRP A 81 1.13 -8.27 0.96
C TRP A 81 0.48 -9.57 1.44
N ASN A 82 -0.36 -10.20 0.61
CA ASN A 82 -1.04 -11.44 0.96
C ASN A 82 -0.04 -12.59 1.21
N ARG A 83 1.02 -12.72 0.40
CA ARG A 83 2.08 -13.72 0.64
C ARG A 83 2.80 -13.48 1.97
N ASN A 84 3.11 -12.23 2.29
CA ASN A 84 3.73 -11.87 3.56
C ASN A 84 2.86 -12.29 4.75
N LEU A 85 1.56 -11.99 4.73
CA LEU A 85 0.63 -12.40 5.78
C LEU A 85 0.53 -13.93 5.93
N MET A 86 0.49 -14.65 4.81
CA MET A 86 0.42 -16.12 4.80
C MET A 86 1.71 -16.80 5.28
N SER A 87 2.83 -16.07 5.30
CA SER A 87 4.10 -16.60 5.83
C SER A 87 4.14 -16.68 7.36
N TYR A 88 3.16 -16.08 8.04
CA TYR A 88 3.09 -16.09 9.51
C TYR A 88 2.23 -17.25 10.00
N SER A 89 2.84 -18.23 10.66
CA SER A 89 2.19 -19.47 11.14
C SER A 89 0.99 -19.19 12.06
N ASP A 90 1.06 -18.15 12.87
CA ASP A 90 -0.01 -17.79 13.83
C ASP A 90 -1.32 -17.37 13.12
N TYR A 91 -1.24 -17.00 11.85
CA TYR A 91 -2.39 -16.55 11.05
C TYR A 91 -3.06 -17.67 10.23
N GLU A 92 -2.39 -18.80 10.05
CA GLU A 92 -2.77 -19.86 9.13
C GLU A 92 -4.22 -20.34 9.32
N SER A 93 -4.64 -20.57 10.56
CA SER A 93 -5.97 -21.12 10.86
C SER A 93 -7.13 -20.13 10.64
N ARG A 94 -6.86 -18.83 10.68
CA ARG A 94 -7.88 -17.75 10.60
C ARG A 94 -7.98 -17.10 9.23
N MET A 95 -6.89 -17.08 8.48
CA MET A 95 -6.85 -16.49 7.14
C MET A 95 -7.89 -17.06 6.18
N PRO A 96 -8.15 -18.38 6.10
CA PRO A 96 -9.19 -18.91 5.20
C PRO A 96 -10.59 -18.38 5.51
N ARG A 97 -10.94 -18.21 6.80
CA ARG A 97 -12.23 -17.61 7.21
C ARG A 97 -12.30 -16.13 6.86
N GLY A 98 -11.23 -15.37 7.09
CA GLY A 98 -11.15 -13.98 6.67
C GLY A 98 -11.30 -13.80 5.17
N ARG A 99 -10.68 -14.69 4.37
CA ARG A 99 -10.85 -14.72 2.92
C ARG A 99 -12.33 -14.85 2.52
N THR A 100 -13.08 -15.74 3.18
CA THR A 100 -14.50 -15.93 2.93
C THR A 100 -15.29 -14.68 3.25
N TYR A 101 -15.01 -14.03 4.39
CA TYR A 101 -15.64 -12.78 4.81
C TYR A 101 -15.39 -11.65 3.80
N PHE A 102 -14.14 -11.48 3.37
CA PHE A 102 -13.79 -10.47 2.37
C PHE A 102 -14.48 -10.75 1.03
N ARG A 103 -14.46 -12.00 0.54
CA ARG A 103 -15.13 -12.37 -0.72
C ARG A 103 -16.65 -12.15 -0.70
N ARG A 104 -17.26 -12.20 0.46
CA ARG A 104 -18.69 -11.92 0.64
C ARG A 104 -19.00 -10.42 0.80
N GLY A 105 -18.04 -9.54 0.63
CA GLY A 105 -18.24 -8.10 0.76
C GLY A 105 -18.49 -7.63 2.19
N GLN A 106 -18.13 -8.44 3.20
CA GLN A 106 -18.41 -8.15 4.61
C GLN A 106 -17.54 -7.03 5.22
N VAL A 107 -16.51 -6.54 4.50
CA VAL A 107 -15.75 -5.36 4.89
C VAL A 107 -16.46 -4.12 4.33
N MET A 108 -17.29 -3.51 5.16
CA MET A 108 -18.22 -2.43 4.77
C MET A 108 -17.55 -1.07 4.69
N ASP A 109 -16.52 -0.85 5.45
CA ASP A 109 -15.72 0.38 5.45
C ASP A 109 -14.28 0.02 5.78
N LEU A 110 -13.32 0.68 5.11
CA LEU A 110 -11.91 0.54 5.38
C LEU A 110 -11.19 1.85 5.12
N ALA A 111 -10.41 2.28 6.08
CA ALA A 111 -9.52 3.42 5.95
C ALA A 111 -8.08 3.03 6.31
N ILE A 112 -7.14 3.49 5.49
CA ILE A 112 -5.71 3.34 5.72
C ILE A 112 -5.12 4.73 5.90
N THR A 113 -4.46 4.93 7.02
CA THR A 113 -3.74 6.16 7.34
C THR A 113 -2.34 5.80 7.83
N ARG A 114 -1.53 6.78 8.10
CA ARG A 114 -0.18 6.55 8.62
C ARG A 114 -0.21 5.74 9.92
N GLY A 115 0.37 4.56 9.89
CA GLY A 115 0.46 3.66 11.04
C GLY A 115 -0.87 3.05 11.49
N SER A 116 -1.95 3.17 10.71
CA SER A 116 -3.26 2.66 11.12
C SER A 116 -4.09 2.15 9.96
N ILE A 117 -4.79 1.04 10.22
CA ILE A 117 -5.90 0.56 9.40
C ILE A 117 -7.13 0.47 10.32
N THR A 118 -8.23 1.07 9.91
CA THR A 118 -9.53 0.93 10.57
C THR A 118 -10.54 0.33 9.60
N ALA A 119 -11.43 -0.50 10.11
CA ALA A 119 -12.48 -1.10 9.28
C ALA A 119 -13.74 -1.41 10.08
N THR A 120 -14.87 -1.40 9.39
CA THR A 120 -16.15 -1.90 9.87
C THR A 120 -16.48 -3.19 9.14
N VAL A 121 -16.67 -4.29 9.87
CA VAL A 121 -16.87 -5.63 9.31
C VAL A 121 -18.20 -6.20 9.78
N ALA A 122 -19.03 -6.62 8.82
CA ALA A 122 -20.27 -7.29 9.08
C ALA A 122 -20.05 -8.77 9.42
N GLY A 123 -20.71 -9.25 10.46
CA GLY A 123 -20.73 -10.65 10.88
C GLY A 123 -22.09 -10.95 11.53
N THR A 124 -22.15 -11.68 12.62
CA THR A 124 -23.40 -11.84 13.41
C THR A 124 -23.90 -10.52 14.00
N ARG A 125 -23.06 -9.52 13.99
CA ARG A 125 -23.29 -8.09 14.22
C ARG A 125 -22.20 -7.31 13.52
N ILE A 126 -22.26 -5.99 13.64
CA ILE A 126 -21.22 -5.11 13.12
C ILE A 126 -20.05 -5.07 14.11
N TYR A 127 -18.84 -5.23 13.59
CA TYR A 127 -17.59 -5.23 14.36
C TYR A 127 -16.67 -4.11 13.89
N GLU A 128 -16.13 -3.36 14.84
CA GLU A 128 -15.08 -2.38 14.58
C GLU A 128 -13.72 -3.05 14.70
N VAL A 129 -12.88 -2.77 13.71
CA VAL A 129 -11.51 -3.27 13.63
C VAL A 129 -10.55 -2.10 13.65
N GLN A 130 -9.53 -2.18 14.49
CA GLN A 130 -8.42 -1.24 14.52
C GLN A 130 -7.09 -2.00 14.49
N MET A 131 -6.23 -1.63 13.56
CA MET A 131 -4.87 -2.16 13.48
C MET A 131 -3.89 -1.00 13.56
N ARG A 132 -2.91 -1.10 14.42
CA ARG A 132 -1.81 -0.14 14.50
C ARG A 132 -0.57 -0.80 13.95
N ILE A 133 0.00 -0.18 12.95
CA ILE A 133 1.19 -0.66 12.24
C ILE A 133 2.33 0.30 12.59
N THR A 134 3.42 -0.23 13.12
CA THR A 134 4.58 0.61 13.41
C THR A 134 5.13 1.21 12.11
N PRO A 135 5.29 2.53 12.02
CA PRO A 135 5.96 3.15 10.89
C PRO A 135 7.36 2.57 10.69
N LEU A 136 7.84 2.58 9.46
CA LEU A 136 9.17 2.07 9.16
C LEU A 136 10.23 2.94 9.84
N ASP A 137 11.20 2.30 10.47
CA ASP A 137 12.32 3.02 11.07
C ASP A 137 13.13 3.77 10.00
N THR A 138 13.61 4.96 10.33
CA THR A 138 14.33 5.82 9.39
C THR A 138 15.61 5.16 8.86
N GLU A 139 16.35 4.44 9.72
CA GLU A 139 17.59 3.76 9.30
C GLU A 139 17.28 2.60 8.35
N VAL A 140 16.19 1.88 8.62
CA VAL A 140 15.70 0.79 7.77
C VAL A 140 15.25 1.34 6.42
N TRP A 141 14.52 2.46 6.40
CA TRP A 141 14.08 3.14 5.18
C TRP A 141 15.26 3.62 4.33
N GLU A 142 16.24 4.30 4.94
CA GLU A 142 17.45 4.74 4.25
C GLU A 142 18.26 3.56 3.67
N SER A 143 18.34 2.45 4.42
CA SER A 143 18.98 1.23 3.95
C SER A 143 18.24 0.62 2.76
N LEU A 144 16.89 0.57 2.81
CA LEU A 144 16.06 0.06 1.71
C LEU A 144 16.24 0.91 0.44
N LYS A 145 16.19 2.24 0.57
CA LYS A 145 16.44 3.16 -0.55
C LYS A 145 17.81 2.91 -1.20
N LYS A 146 18.87 2.75 -0.40
CA LYS A 146 20.22 2.45 -0.93
C LYS A 146 20.26 1.13 -1.70
N ARG A 147 19.58 0.08 -1.21
CA ARG A 147 19.55 -1.22 -1.91
C ARG A 147 18.80 -1.18 -3.23
N CYS A 148 17.82 -0.27 -3.36
CA CYS A 148 17.01 -0.08 -4.56
C CYS A 148 17.53 1.03 -5.49
N GLN A 149 18.53 1.81 -5.07
CA GLN A 149 19.07 2.95 -5.82
C GLN A 149 19.53 2.54 -7.22
N GLY A 150 19.16 3.32 -8.24
CA GLY A 150 19.50 3.08 -9.65
C GLY A 150 18.77 1.89 -10.29
N LYS A 151 17.80 1.28 -9.59
CA LYS A 151 17.09 0.09 -10.07
C LYS A 151 15.60 0.34 -10.33
N ILE A 152 15.12 1.54 -10.07
CA ILE A 152 13.73 1.97 -10.25
C ILE A 152 13.75 3.15 -11.19
N GLY A 153 13.18 3.01 -12.38
CA GLY A 153 13.20 4.03 -13.44
C GLY A 153 12.31 5.25 -13.14
N GLY A 154 11.34 5.12 -12.25
CA GLY A 154 10.46 6.22 -11.85
C GLY A 154 9.35 5.83 -10.91
N LEU A 155 8.59 6.84 -10.45
CA LEU A 155 7.48 6.64 -9.52
C LEU A 155 6.35 5.79 -10.14
N VAL A 156 6.09 5.93 -11.43
CA VAL A 156 5.06 5.14 -12.14
C VAL A 156 5.44 3.66 -12.09
N GLU A 157 6.69 3.31 -12.43
CA GLU A 157 7.19 1.93 -12.36
C GLU A 157 7.09 1.36 -10.93
N LEU A 158 7.48 2.17 -9.92
CA LEU A 158 7.37 1.77 -8.52
C LEU A 158 5.92 1.47 -8.13
N LEU A 159 4.99 2.36 -8.44
CA LEU A 159 3.59 2.21 -8.03
C LEU A 159 2.84 1.19 -8.87
N SER A 160 3.14 1.02 -10.18
CA SER A 160 2.56 -0.06 -10.98
C SER A 160 3.03 -1.45 -10.52
N GLY A 161 4.14 -1.53 -9.79
CA GLY A 161 4.74 -2.79 -9.35
C GLY A 161 5.45 -3.54 -10.47
N GLU A 162 5.77 -2.87 -11.59
CA GLU A 162 6.56 -3.40 -12.71
C GLU A 162 8.06 -3.32 -12.38
N LEU A 163 8.44 -3.92 -11.26
CA LEU A 163 9.76 -3.83 -10.69
C LEU A 163 10.63 -5.02 -11.10
N SER A 164 11.94 -4.81 -11.18
CA SER A 164 12.88 -5.90 -11.36
C SER A 164 12.84 -6.88 -10.16
N ASP A 165 13.15 -8.16 -10.42
CA ASP A 165 13.18 -9.21 -9.38
C ASP A 165 14.07 -8.81 -8.17
N GLY A 166 15.15 -8.08 -8.42
CA GLY A 166 16.06 -7.61 -7.39
C GLY A 166 15.39 -6.59 -6.46
N VAL A 167 14.64 -5.63 -7.01
CA VAL A 167 13.87 -4.65 -6.24
C VAL A 167 12.72 -5.32 -5.51
N MET A 168 11.96 -6.18 -6.19
CA MET A 168 10.86 -6.94 -5.58
C MET A 168 11.33 -7.72 -4.34
N LYS A 169 12.51 -8.35 -4.43
CA LYS A 169 13.11 -9.08 -3.32
C LYS A 169 13.46 -8.19 -2.13
N GLU A 170 13.99 -7.00 -2.38
CA GLU A 170 14.36 -6.07 -1.32
C GLU A 170 13.13 -5.47 -0.63
N VAL A 171 12.10 -5.06 -1.38
CA VAL A 171 10.89 -4.45 -0.79
C VAL A 171 10.03 -5.46 -0.04
N THR A 172 10.08 -6.75 -0.41
CA THR A 172 9.30 -7.81 0.24
C THR A 172 10.07 -8.58 1.33
N LYS A 173 11.29 -8.19 1.61
CA LYS A 173 12.11 -8.83 2.64
C LYS A 173 11.45 -8.70 4.01
N GLN A 174 11.35 -9.80 4.77
CA GLN A 174 10.70 -9.82 6.09
C GLN A 174 11.41 -8.92 7.11
N ASP A 175 12.74 -8.85 7.03
CA ASP A 175 13.54 -7.96 7.86
C ASP A 175 14.15 -6.86 7.01
N GLY A 176 13.77 -5.63 7.29
CA GLY A 176 14.25 -4.45 6.57
C GLY A 176 13.62 -4.21 5.20
N GLY A 177 12.51 -4.84 4.89
CA GLY A 177 11.63 -4.53 3.75
C GLY A 177 10.49 -3.57 4.12
N LEU A 178 9.55 -3.38 3.20
CA LEU A 178 8.43 -2.44 3.36
C LEU A 178 7.28 -3.05 4.18
N PHE A 179 7.07 -4.38 4.14
CA PHE A 179 5.96 -5.02 4.83
C PHE A 179 6.20 -5.15 6.34
N ALA A 180 5.13 -4.92 7.11
CA ALA A 180 5.20 -5.04 8.56
C ALA A 180 5.30 -6.50 9.00
N ALA A 181 6.19 -6.77 9.94
CA ALA A 181 6.24 -8.05 10.65
C ALA A 181 5.13 -8.13 11.71
N PRO A 182 4.73 -9.35 12.18
CA PRO A 182 3.69 -9.49 13.22
C PRO A 182 3.98 -8.69 14.49
N GLY A 183 5.23 -8.60 14.91
CA GLY A 183 5.65 -7.80 16.07
C GLY A 183 5.48 -6.28 15.91
N GLU A 184 5.35 -5.79 14.67
CA GLU A 184 5.09 -4.39 14.35
C GLU A 184 3.59 -4.09 14.23
N MET A 185 2.72 -5.11 14.38
CA MET A 185 1.27 -4.98 14.24
C MET A 185 0.57 -5.20 15.58
N LYS A 186 -0.26 -4.24 16.00
CA LYS A 186 -1.20 -4.38 17.12
C LYS A 186 -2.60 -4.44 16.54
N LEU A 187 -3.25 -5.57 16.74
CA LEU A 187 -4.54 -5.90 16.13
C LEU A 187 -5.62 -5.89 17.21
N ASP A 188 -6.71 -5.17 16.97
CA ASP A 188 -7.86 -5.09 17.86
C ASP A 188 -9.17 -5.24 17.09
N CYS A 189 -10.16 -5.90 17.71
CA CYS A 189 -11.47 -6.12 17.14
C CYS A 189 -12.51 -6.24 18.26
N THR A 190 -13.65 -5.60 18.12
CA THR A 190 -14.76 -5.65 19.10
C THR A 190 -15.48 -7.00 19.16
N CYS A 191 -15.04 -8.02 18.42
CA CYS A 191 -15.65 -9.35 18.45
C CYS A 191 -15.23 -10.13 19.72
N PRO A 192 -16.05 -11.12 20.15
CA PRO A 192 -15.76 -11.91 21.35
C PRO A 192 -14.65 -12.97 21.15
N ASP A 193 -14.07 -13.08 19.96
CA ASP A 193 -12.97 -14.02 19.68
C ASP A 193 -11.69 -13.52 20.35
N SER A 194 -11.14 -14.26 21.29
CA SER A 194 -9.92 -13.92 22.03
C SER A 194 -8.62 -14.27 21.29
N ALA A 195 -8.72 -14.79 20.05
CA ALA A 195 -7.54 -15.09 19.26
C ALA A 195 -6.82 -13.80 18.82
N GLY A 196 -5.49 -13.83 18.78
CA GLY A 196 -4.68 -12.70 18.35
C GLY A 196 -5.01 -12.23 16.93
N LEU A 197 -5.48 -13.13 16.06
CA LEU A 197 -6.07 -12.82 14.74
C LEU A 197 -7.45 -13.48 14.64
N CYS A 198 -8.53 -12.69 14.68
CA CYS A 198 -9.87 -13.19 14.39
C CYS A 198 -10.19 -13.12 12.88
N LYS A 199 -11.33 -13.72 12.47
CA LYS A 199 -11.77 -13.71 11.08
C LYS A 199 -12.05 -12.32 10.51
N HIS A 200 -12.46 -11.34 11.34
CA HIS A 200 -12.73 -9.97 10.95
C HIS A 200 -11.41 -9.21 10.68
N LEU A 201 -10.43 -9.37 11.56
CA LEU A 201 -9.06 -8.88 11.35
C LEU A 201 -8.46 -9.46 10.06
N ALA A 202 -8.59 -10.79 9.87
CA ALA A 202 -8.11 -11.44 8.65
C ALA A 202 -8.82 -10.92 7.38
N ALA A 203 -10.13 -10.66 7.44
CA ALA A 203 -10.87 -10.06 6.32
C ALA A 203 -10.37 -8.65 6.00
N THR A 204 -10.13 -7.82 7.02
CA THR A 204 -9.57 -6.47 6.88
C THR A 204 -8.17 -6.50 6.26
N LEU A 205 -7.32 -7.45 6.64
CA LEU A 205 -5.99 -7.59 6.04
C LEU A 205 -6.06 -7.95 4.54
N TYR A 206 -7.01 -8.81 4.14
CA TYR A 206 -7.24 -9.09 2.72
C TYR A 206 -7.80 -7.88 1.96
N ALA A 207 -8.71 -7.13 2.58
CA ALA A 207 -9.25 -5.91 2.00
C ALA A 207 -8.15 -4.85 1.81
N ALA A 208 -7.25 -4.69 2.78
CA ALA A 208 -6.09 -3.82 2.62
C ALA A 208 -5.20 -4.24 1.44
N GLY A 209 -4.96 -5.55 1.26
CA GLY A 209 -4.22 -6.07 0.11
C GLY A 209 -4.89 -5.77 -1.22
N SER A 210 -6.23 -5.86 -1.30
CA SER A 210 -6.99 -5.47 -2.50
C SER A 210 -6.90 -3.96 -2.76
N LEU A 211 -6.91 -3.16 -1.70
CA LEU A 211 -6.77 -1.71 -1.83
C LEU A 211 -5.37 -1.29 -2.26
N PHE A 212 -4.32 -2.03 -1.87
CA PHE A 212 -2.96 -1.81 -2.38
C PHE A 212 -2.81 -2.15 -3.87
N ASP A 213 -3.67 -2.99 -4.45
CA ASP A 213 -3.73 -3.19 -5.90
C ASP A 213 -4.22 -1.95 -6.63
N GLU A 214 -5.21 -1.25 -6.07
CA GLU A 214 -5.80 -0.05 -6.66
C GLU A 214 -4.97 1.20 -6.35
N GLN A 215 -4.43 1.28 -5.14
CA GLN A 215 -3.71 2.45 -4.62
C GLN A 215 -2.44 2.02 -3.86
N PRO A 216 -1.37 1.63 -4.55
CA PRO A 216 -0.13 1.16 -3.92
C PRO A 216 0.52 2.18 -2.99
N VAL A 217 0.30 3.47 -3.22
CA VAL A 217 0.80 4.55 -2.35
C VAL A 217 0.34 4.39 -0.90
N LEU A 218 -0.83 3.78 -0.67
CA LEU A 218 -1.36 3.56 0.68
C LEU A 218 -0.49 2.62 1.53
N LEU A 219 0.27 1.71 0.90
CA LEU A 219 1.24 0.88 1.62
C LEU A 219 2.39 1.72 2.18
N PHE A 220 2.89 2.68 1.40
CA PHE A 220 3.92 3.63 1.83
C PHE A 220 3.37 4.57 2.90
N THR A 221 2.16 5.09 2.72
CA THR A 221 1.44 5.88 3.74
C THR A 221 1.31 5.10 5.04
N LEU A 222 0.87 3.84 4.99
CA LEU A 222 0.74 2.97 6.16
C LEU A 222 2.07 2.84 6.92
N ARG A 223 3.17 2.70 6.20
CA ARG A 223 4.51 2.59 6.78
C ARG A 223 5.15 3.95 7.12
N GLY A 224 4.47 5.06 6.79
CA GLY A 224 4.90 6.42 7.12
C GLY A 224 6.12 6.90 6.33
N VAL A 225 6.28 6.44 5.09
CA VAL A 225 7.39 6.76 4.19
C VAL A 225 6.89 7.32 2.86
N ASP A 226 7.72 8.10 2.18
CA ASP A 226 7.39 8.69 0.88
C ASP A 226 7.99 7.85 -0.25
N PRO A 227 7.16 7.28 -1.16
CA PRO A 227 7.66 6.53 -2.30
C PRO A 227 8.53 7.37 -3.25
N GLN A 228 8.34 8.69 -3.31
CA GLN A 228 9.16 9.57 -4.14
C GLN A 228 10.63 9.56 -3.72
N GLU A 229 10.94 9.32 -2.46
CA GLU A 229 12.31 9.24 -1.97
C GLU A 229 13.08 8.05 -2.55
N MET A 230 12.40 7.00 -3.04
CA MET A 230 13.06 5.87 -3.70
C MET A 230 13.57 6.22 -5.11
N VAL A 231 12.95 7.19 -5.77
CA VAL A 231 13.25 7.58 -7.16
C VAL A 231 13.94 8.95 -7.28
N ALA A 232 13.86 9.79 -6.25
CA ALA A 232 14.27 11.20 -6.32
C ALA A 232 15.77 11.43 -6.57
N LYS A 233 16.63 10.51 -6.15
CA LYS A 233 18.08 10.65 -6.37
C LYS A 233 18.44 10.39 -7.83
N ASP A 234 17.87 9.37 -8.42
CA ASP A 234 18.17 8.96 -9.80
C ASP A 234 17.68 10.01 -10.80
N ALA A 235 16.49 10.58 -10.57
CA ALA A 235 15.98 11.68 -11.40
C ALA A 235 16.83 12.96 -11.28
N LYS A 236 17.30 13.31 -10.08
CA LYS A 236 18.20 14.46 -9.90
C LYS A 236 19.57 14.25 -10.51
N GLU A 237 20.13 13.04 -10.40
CA GLU A 237 21.41 12.69 -11.01
C GLU A 237 21.30 12.63 -12.54
N ALA A 238 20.21 12.08 -13.08
CA ALA A 238 19.94 12.08 -14.51
C ALA A 238 19.77 13.50 -15.07
N VAL A 239 19.03 14.36 -14.39
CA VAL A 239 18.90 15.79 -14.74
C VAL A 239 20.24 16.50 -14.60
N ALA A 240 21.02 16.23 -13.55
CA ALA A 240 22.35 16.82 -13.38
C ALA A 240 23.32 16.37 -14.48
N GLN A 241 23.26 15.11 -14.92
CA GLN A 241 24.05 14.62 -16.06
C GLN A 241 23.60 15.24 -17.39
N LEU A 242 22.29 15.46 -17.60
CA LEU A 242 21.74 16.12 -18.78
C LEU A 242 21.99 17.64 -18.78
N THR A 243 22.11 18.24 -17.62
CA THR A 243 22.36 19.69 -17.43
C THR A 243 23.83 20.01 -17.11
N ALA A 244 24.68 19.00 -16.91
CA ALA A 244 26.10 19.22 -16.85
C ALA A 244 26.53 19.94 -18.14
N PRO A 245 27.23 21.08 -18.06
CA PRO A 245 27.70 21.73 -19.26
C PRO A 245 28.58 20.73 -20.01
N ALA A 246 28.05 20.27 -21.16
CA ALA A 246 28.89 19.51 -22.08
C ALA A 246 30.13 20.35 -22.28
N ASP A 247 31.28 19.73 -22.11
CA ASP A 247 32.56 20.43 -22.36
C ASP A 247 32.56 20.73 -23.87
N VAL A 248 32.02 21.91 -24.19
CA VAL A 248 31.79 22.36 -25.58
C VAL A 248 33.11 22.38 -26.33
N GLU A 249 34.22 22.53 -25.60
CA GLU A 249 35.59 22.51 -26.16
C GLU A 249 36.01 21.08 -26.52
N ALA A 250 35.68 20.10 -25.67
CA ALA A 250 35.93 18.67 -25.96
C ALA A 250 35.08 18.14 -27.13
N VAL A 251 33.77 18.51 -27.17
CA VAL A 251 32.87 18.15 -28.28
C VAL A 251 33.30 18.85 -29.57
N ARG A 252 33.82 20.09 -29.50
CA ARG A 252 34.30 20.85 -30.63
C ARG A 252 35.64 20.30 -31.17
N ALA A 253 36.51 19.86 -30.25
CA ALA A 253 37.78 19.22 -30.61
C ALA A 253 37.51 17.86 -31.30
N ALA A 254 36.63 17.02 -30.78
CA ALA A 254 36.26 15.72 -31.36
C ALA A 254 35.51 15.86 -32.68
N ALA A 255 34.72 16.93 -32.88
CA ALA A 255 34.02 17.19 -34.11
C ALA A 255 34.92 17.72 -35.24
N LEU A 256 36.10 18.24 -34.89
CA LEU A 256 37.09 18.79 -35.85
C LEU A 256 38.26 17.81 -36.14
N GLU A 257 38.41 16.76 -35.32
CA GLU A 257 39.37 15.69 -35.59
C GLU A 257 38.85 14.82 -36.75
N GLY A 258 39.38 15.07 -37.95
CA GLY A 258 39.14 14.26 -39.13
C GLY A 258 38.30 14.91 -40.24
N VAL A 259 37.95 16.18 -40.12
CA VAL A 259 37.32 16.95 -41.22
C VAL A 259 38.41 17.73 -41.92
N ASP A 260 38.77 17.28 -43.13
CA ASP A 260 39.62 18.05 -44.03
C ASP A 260 38.76 19.18 -44.64
N LEU A 261 39.03 20.41 -44.19
CA LEU A 261 38.26 21.58 -44.58
C LEU A 261 38.41 21.92 -46.09
N ASP A 262 39.48 21.47 -46.73
CA ASP A 262 39.69 21.67 -48.16
C ASP A 262 38.74 20.78 -48.98
N ASP A 263 38.36 19.60 -48.47
CA ASP A 263 37.39 18.70 -49.10
C ASP A 263 35.94 19.20 -48.98
N VAL A 264 35.65 20.00 -47.95
CA VAL A 264 34.28 20.52 -47.70
C VAL A 264 33.99 21.80 -48.47
N PHE A 265 35.01 22.61 -48.74
CA PHE A 265 34.84 23.91 -49.40
C PHE A 265 35.36 23.95 -50.84
N GLY A 266 35.93 22.87 -51.35
CA GLY A 266 36.26 22.72 -52.78
C GLY A 266 37.28 23.73 -53.26
N LEU A 267 38.33 24.06 -52.47
CA LEU A 267 39.39 24.94 -52.84
C LEU A 267 40.59 24.17 -53.43
#